data_d955a1ab8c92c3e0025ac7106da405a5
#
_entry.id   d955a1ab8c92c3e0025ac7106da405a5
#
_cell.length_a   1.000
_cell.length_b   1.000
_cell.length_c   1.000
_cell.angle_alpha   90.00
_cell.angle_beta   90.00
_cell.angle_gamma   90.00
#
_symmetry.space_group_name_H-M   'P 1'
#
loop_
_entity.id
_entity.type
_entity.pdbx_description
1 polymer ?
#
loop_
_entity_poly.entity_id
_entity_poly.type
_entity_poly.pdbx_seq_one_letter_code
_entity_poly.pdbx_strand_id
1 'polypeptide(L)'
;MIKSEAQFINLYSGNQQGYGVYDPKTNEYEFIHATPTVEVIRDHLSGKHSIGVVPIRADNTSSWGTIDHDPHHKKPDGYKYPFADLQKKINFLDLPLVVTKSKRGGAHIKLSLDKPYPADKVQHLLKKFAYTLFGTVNLEIFPKQIKLGYDDEGKRECGSYINLPYKGGNTRVMLNSEGKELNLEEAMKYESSRVHRLDDLKPFKLLAKKDFPEGRNNKTHQAGVYLKKHFPEDYENRIKEYNKLFNADDPDGVLSIKELESTILKSLRRKDYDQELNEDAPKNKADPTAWRMGTKASEIRETEY
;
A
#
# COMPACT_ATOMS: atom_id res chain seq x y z
N MET A 1 -22.75 -7.10 19.91
CA MET A 1 -22.02 -6.78 18.68
C MET A 1 -21.76 -8.07 17.94
N ILE A 2 -22.10 -8.13 16.65
CA ILE A 2 -21.87 -9.30 15.81
C ILE A 2 -20.36 -9.47 15.64
N LYS A 3 -19.84 -10.70 15.61
CA LYS A 3 -18.40 -10.98 15.53
C LYS A 3 -17.72 -10.29 14.34
N SER A 4 -18.37 -10.28 13.17
CA SER A 4 -17.86 -9.61 11.96
C SER A 4 -17.78 -8.09 12.08
N GLU A 5 -18.73 -7.45 12.80
CA GLU A 5 -18.64 -6.00 13.09
C GLU A 5 -17.42 -5.67 13.97
N ALA A 6 -17.18 -6.49 15.01
CA ALA A 6 -16.03 -6.28 15.89
C ALA A 6 -14.71 -6.44 15.13
N GLN A 7 -14.62 -7.45 14.26
CA GLN A 7 -13.45 -7.66 13.40
C GLN A 7 -13.28 -6.49 12.42
N PHE A 8 -14.38 -6.01 11.81
CA PHE A 8 -14.34 -4.87 10.91
C PHE A 8 -13.79 -3.61 11.61
N ILE A 9 -14.33 -3.28 12.78
CA ILE A 9 -13.88 -2.13 13.59
C ILE A 9 -12.38 -2.26 13.90
N ASN A 10 -11.91 -3.44 14.27
CA ASN A 10 -10.50 -3.66 14.57
C ASN A 10 -9.59 -3.52 13.34
N LEU A 11 -9.95 -4.17 12.23
CA LEU A 11 -9.16 -4.18 10.98
C LEU A 11 -9.11 -2.83 10.27
N TYR A 12 -10.09 -1.95 10.52
CA TYR A 12 -10.19 -0.62 9.93
C TYR A 12 -10.02 0.50 10.97
N SER A 13 -9.50 0.19 12.16
CA SER A 13 -9.24 1.20 13.15
C SER A 13 -8.08 2.12 12.72
N GLY A 14 -8.21 3.43 12.97
CA GLY A 14 -7.21 4.43 12.60
C GLY A 14 -7.16 5.56 13.62
N ASN A 15 -7.10 6.80 13.13
CA ASN A 15 -7.11 8.00 13.94
C ASN A 15 -8.41 8.10 14.76
N GLN A 16 -8.28 8.43 16.03
CA GLN A 16 -9.42 8.57 16.93
C GLN A 16 -9.89 10.03 17.08
N GLN A 17 -9.25 10.96 16.38
CA GLN A 17 -9.55 12.40 16.47
C GLN A 17 -10.50 12.88 15.35
N GLY A 18 -10.79 12.02 14.37
CA GLY A 18 -11.71 12.39 13.31
C GLY A 18 -11.91 11.32 12.24
N TYR A 19 -12.95 11.52 11.47
CA TYR A 19 -13.33 10.65 10.34
C TYR A 19 -14.05 11.46 9.27
N GLY A 20 -14.01 10.98 8.04
CA GLY A 20 -14.74 11.59 6.92
C GLY A 20 -16.17 11.05 6.82
N VAL A 21 -17.10 11.92 6.44
CA VAL A 21 -18.48 11.55 6.07
C VAL A 21 -18.76 12.08 4.67
N TYR A 22 -19.46 11.29 3.88
CA TYR A 22 -20.00 11.72 2.61
C TYR A 22 -21.52 11.66 2.65
N ASP A 23 -22.15 12.81 2.42
CA ASP A 23 -23.60 12.91 2.25
C ASP A 23 -23.97 12.78 0.77
N PRO A 24 -24.68 11.71 0.38
CA PRO A 24 -25.10 11.53 -1.01
C PRO A 24 -26.19 12.51 -1.46
N LYS A 25 -26.87 13.19 -0.55
CA LYS A 25 -27.94 14.14 -0.88
C LYS A 25 -27.39 15.49 -1.30
N THR A 26 -26.40 15.98 -0.56
CA THR A 26 -25.71 17.26 -0.86
C THR A 26 -24.50 17.09 -1.78
N ASN A 27 -24.03 15.85 -1.97
CA ASN A 27 -22.77 15.50 -2.64
C ASN A 27 -21.54 16.11 -1.97
N GLU A 28 -21.63 16.38 -0.67
CA GLU A 28 -20.59 17.02 0.11
C GLU A 28 -19.79 16.00 0.93
N TYR A 29 -18.54 16.38 1.17
CA TYR A 29 -17.62 15.65 2.06
C TYR A 29 -17.37 16.52 3.28
N GLU A 30 -17.61 15.96 4.45
CA GLU A 30 -17.37 16.61 5.73
C GLU A 30 -16.32 15.83 6.52
N PHE A 31 -15.48 16.52 7.26
CA PHE A 31 -14.60 15.91 8.23
C PHE A 31 -15.11 16.18 9.64
N ILE A 32 -15.50 15.13 10.35
CA ILE A 32 -16.02 15.19 11.70
C ILE A 32 -14.87 15.03 12.69
N HIS A 33 -14.61 16.07 13.47
CA HIS A 33 -13.60 16.08 14.53
C HIS A 33 -14.11 15.38 15.80
N ALA A 34 -14.33 14.08 15.72
CA ALA A 34 -14.77 13.23 16.83
C ALA A 34 -14.26 11.81 16.66
N THR A 35 -14.18 11.05 17.74
CA THR A 35 -13.85 9.63 17.69
C THR A 35 -14.91 8.87 16.91
N PRO A 36 -14.56 8.06 15.87
CA PRO A 36 -15.52 7.20 15.20
C PRO A 36 -16.02 6.12 16.17
N THR A 37 -17.28 6.24 16.59
CA THR A 37 -17.90 5.30 17.52
C THR A 37 -18.37 4.02 16.81
N VAL A 38 -18.72 3.01 17.60
CA VAL A 38 -19.32 1.76 17.08
C VAL A 38 -20.60 2.08 16.31
N GLU A 39 -21.40 3.03 16.77
CA GLU A 39 -22.66 3.47 16.13
C GLU A 39 -22.38 4.10 14.77
N VAL A 40 -21.35 4.94 14.64
CA VAL A 40 -20.92 5.53 13.36
C VAL A 40 -20.57 4.44 12.35
N ILE A 41 -19.86 3.40 12.78
CA ILE A 41 -19.51 2.27 11.91
C ILE A 41 -20.76 1.45 11.55
N ARG A 42 -21.70 1.23 12.48
CA ARG A 42 -22.99 0.57 12.20
C ARG A 42 -23.84 1.36 11.21
N ASP A 43 -23.88 2.68 11.33
CA ASP A 43 -24.56 3.55 10.39
C ASP A 43 -23.97 3.44 8.97
N HIS A 44 -22.65 3.23 8.87
CA HIS A 44 -21.99 2.91 7.61
C HIS A 44 -22.41 1.54 7.06
N LEU A 45 -22.31 0.50 7.87
CA LEU A 45 -22.67 -0.87 7.47
C LEU A 45 -24.15 -1.03 7.15
N SER A 46 -25.04 -0.25 7.76
CA SER A 46 -26.47 -0.19 7.42
C SER A 46 -26.79 0.66 6.18
N GLY A 47 -25.81 1.44 5.68
CA GLY A 47 -25.98 2.29 4.50
C GLY A 47 -26.45 3.71 4.78
N LYS A 48 -26.73 4.06 6.05
CA LYS A 48 -27.23 5.38 6.45
C LYS A 48 -26.23 6.49 6.12
N HIS A 49 -24.94 6.27 6.39
CA HIS A 49 -23.85 7.19 6.06
C HIS A 49 -22.72 6.49 5.30
N SER A 50 -21.92 7.25 4.56
CA SER A 50 -20.67 6.76 3.98
C SER A 50 -19.50 7.30 4.77
N ILE A 51 -18.80 6.43 5.48
CA ILE A 51 -17.71 6.80 6.38
C ILE A 51 -16.36 6.55 5.73
N GLY A 52 -15.42 7.46 5.99
CA GLY A 52 -14.00 7.27 5.72
C GLY A 52 -13.19 7.32 7.01
N VAL A 53 -12.15 6.52 7.10
CA VAL A 53 -11.26 6.45 8.26
C VAL A 53 -9.87 6.92 7.86
N VAL A 54 -9.21 7.62 8.78
CA VAL A 54 -7.82 8.06 8.63
C VAL A 54 -6.89 6.96 9.12
N PRO A 55 -6.06 6.33 8.28
CA PRO A 55 -5.22 5.21 8.71
C PRO A 55 -4.10 5.61 9.68
N ILE A 56 -3.51 6.81 9.53
CA ILE A 56 -2.46 7.29 10.43
C ILE A 56 -3.05 7.70 11.79
N ARG A 57 -2.47 7.20 12.85
CA ARG A 57 -2.84 7.50 14.25
C ARG A 57 -2.14 8.76 14.74
N ALA A 58 -2.58 9.29 15.88
CA ALA A 58 -1.99 10.47 16.51
C ALA A 58 -0.49 10.29 16.85
N ASP A 59 -0.02 9.09 17.07
CA ASP A 59 1.40 8.75 17.32
C ASP A 59 2.23 8.53 16.04
N ASN A 60 1.69 8.87 14.87
CA ASN A 60 2.29 8.66 13.54
C ASN A 60 2.52 7.18 13.20
N THR A 61 1.72 6.28 13.74
CA THR A 61 1.72 4.86 13.38
C THR A 61 0.48 4.49 12.58
N SER A 62 0.51 3.33 11.92
CA SER A 62 -0.66 2.74 11.26
C SER A 62 -0.60 1.22 11.34
N SER A 63 -1.74 0.58 11.58
CA SER A 63 -1.89 -0.88 11.53
C SER A 63 -2.37 -1.41 10.18
N TRP A 64 -2.63 -0.53 9.24
CA TRP A 64 -3.01 -0.87 7.88
C TRP A 64 -2.75 0.30 6.94
N GLY A 65 -2.76 0.01 5.67
CA GLY A 65 -2.71 1.03 4.64
C GLY A 65 -3.29 0.51 3.34
N THR A 66 -3.49 1.38 2.37
CA THR A 66 -4.08 0.99 1.10
C THR A 66 -3.54 1.82 -0.05
N ILE A 67 -3.45 1.18 -1.22
CA ILE A 67 -3.24 1.82 -2.50
C ILE A 67 -4.63 2.09 -3.06
N ASP A 68 -4.96 3.35 -3.32
CA ASP A 68 -6.17 3.73 -4.06
C ASP A 68 -5.82 3.76 -5.54
N HIS A 69 -6.25 2.75 -6.25
CA HIS A 69 -6.06 2.63 -7.69
C HIS A 69 -7.37 2.91 -8.42
N ASP A 70 -7.61 4.17 -8.66
CA ASP A 70 -8.78 4.62 -9.43
C ASP A 70 -8.33 5.28 -10.74
N PRO A 71 -8.58 4.67 -11.87
CA PRO A 71 -8.24 5.22 -13.19
C PRO A 71 -9.17 6.40 -13.57
N HIS A 72 -9.21 7.47 -12.74
CA HIS A 72 -10.18 8.55 -12.75
C HIS A 72 -10.29 9.34 -14.06
N HIS A 73 -9.25 9.41 -14.86
CA HIS A 73 -9.18 10.52 -15.83
C HIS A 73 -9.47 10.19 -17.28
N LYS A 74 -9.70 8.92 -17.67
CA LYS A 74 -9.97 8.55 -19.08
C LYS A 74 -10.71 7.21 -19.22
N LYS A 75 -11.78 6.99 -18.44
CA LYS A 75 -12.56 5.77 -18.67
C LYS A 75 -13.46 5.95 -19.88
N PRO A 76 -13.34 5.13 -20.91
CA PRO A 76 -14.36 5.08 -21.94
C PRO A 76 -15.69 4.64 -21.34
N ASP A 77 -16.80 5.01 -21.98
CA ASP A 77 -18.11 4.54 -21.57
C ASP A 77 -18.14 3.03 -21.48
N GLY A 78 -18.68 2.50 -20.38
CA GLY A 78 -18.72 1.06 -20.13
C GLY A 78 -17.44 0.45 -19.56
N TYR A 79 -16.43 1.23 -19.19
CA TYR A 79 -15.21 0.70 -18.57
C TYR A 79 -15.53 -0.14 -17.35
N LYS A 80 -14.94 -1.35 -17.32
CA LYS A 80 -14.96 -2.25 -16.17
C LYS A 80 -13.54 -2.40 -15.65
N TYR A 81 -13.34 -2.15 -14.35
CA TYR A 81 -12.04 -2.33 -13.72
C TYR A 81 -11.61 -3.80 -13.83
N PRO A 82 -10.35 -4.11 -14.23
CA PRO A 82 -9.87 -5.47 -14.45
C PRO A 82 -9.50 -6.17 -13.12
N PHE A 83 -10.48 -6.36 -12.24
CA PHE A 83 -10.27 -6.99 -10.92
C PHE A 83 -9.66 -8.39 -11.01
N ALA A 84 -10.06 -9.18 -12.01
CA ALA A 84 -9.52 -10.54 -12.20
C ALA A 84 -8.01 -10.51 -12.51
N ASP A 85 -7.56 -9.57 -13.32
CA ASP A 85 -6.14 -9.44 -13.66
C ASP A 85 -5.33 -8.89 -12.48
N LEU A 86 -5.89 -7.92 -11.73
CA LEU A 86 -5.28 -7.46 -10.49
C LEU A 86 -5.11 -8.61 -9.50
N GLN A 87 -6.16 -9.43 -9.31
CA GLN A 87 -6.10 -10.56 -8.39
C GLN A 87 -5.10 -11.63 -8.83
N LYS A 88 -5.03 -11.93 -10.13
CA LYS A 88 -3.98 -12.80 -10.68
C LYS A 88 -2.57 -12.28 -10.38
N LYS A 89 -2.35 -10.98 -10.54
CA LYS A 89 -1.06 -10.34 -10.24
C LYS A 89 -0.68 -10.45 -8.76
N ILE A 90 -1.63 -10.20 -7.87
CA ILE A 90 -1.44 -10.33 -6.42
C ILE A 90 -1.12 -11.77 -6.03
N ASN A 91 -1.88 -12.74 -6.53
CA ASN A 91 -1.68 -14.16 -6.25
C ASN A 91 -0.37 -14.69 -6.83
N PHE A 92 -0.04 -14.29 -8.05
CA PHE A 92 1.20 -14.70 -8.71
C PHE A 92 2.45 -14.32 -7.89
N LEU A 93 2.42 -13.13 -7.27
CA LEU A 93 3.51 -12.62 -6.44
C LEU A 93 3.35 -13.01 -4.96
N ASP A 94 2.28 -13.70 -4.60
CA ASP A 94 1.93 -14.01 -3.20
C ASP A 94 1.99 -12.77 -2.29
N LEU A 95 1.41 -11.66 -2.77
CA LEU A 95 1.42 -10.42 -1.99
C LEU A 95 0.37 -10.47 -0.87
N PRO A 96 0.70 -9.96 0.32
CA PRO A 96 -0.18 -9.96 1.49
C PRO A 96 -1.27 -8.87 1.40
N LEU A 97 -1.93 -8.80 0.26
CA LEU A 97 -2.88 -7.74 -0.06
C LEU A 97 -4.29 -8.28 -0.24
N VAL A 98 -5.27 -7.49 0.16
CA VAL A 98 -6.68 -7.74 -0.13
C VAL A 98 -7.23 -6.62 -1.02
N VAL A 99 -8.17 -6.97 -1.88
CA VAL A 99 -8.76 -6.04 -2.85
C VAL A 99 -10.21 -5.77 -2.49
N THR A 100 -10.60 -4.51 -2.37
CA THR A 100 -11.99 -4.09 -2.28
C THR A 100 -12.33 -3.16 -3.44
N LYS A 101 -13.60 -3.17 -3.87
CA LYS A 101 -14.08 -2.22 -4.87
C LYS A 101 -14.14 -0.82 -4.26
N SER A 102 -13.68 0.19 -4.98
CA SER A 102 -13.79 1.59 -4.54
C SER A 102 -15.18 2.17 -4.84
N LYS A 103 -15.50 3.33 -4.26
CA LYS A 103 -16.76 4.05 -4.50
C LYS A 103 -17.02 4.36 -5.99
N ARG A 104 -15.97 4.62 -6.75
CA ARG A 104 -16.04 5.01 -8.16
C ARG A 104 -15.71 3.86 -9.13
N GLY A 105 -15.71 2.63 -8.64
CA GLY A 105 -15.48 1.43 -9.45
C GLY A 105 -14.02 1.11 -9.74
N GLY A 106 -13.07 1.76 -9.06
CA GLY A 106 -11.66 1.36 -8.98
C GLY A 106 -11.43 0.35 -7.86
N ALA A 107 -10.20 0.23 -7.39
CA ALA A 107 -9.79 -0.71 -6.36
C ALA A 107 -9.07 -0.02 -5.19
N HIS A 108 -9.44 -0.38 -3.97
CA HIS A 108 -8.58 -0.20 -2.80
C HIS A 108 -7.84 -1.50 -2.55
N ILE A 109 -6.52 -1.44 -2.51
CA ILE A 109 -5.64 -2.59 -2.34
C ILE A 109 -4.98 -2.44 -0.97
N LYS A 110 -5.47 -3.19 0.00
CA LYS A 110 -5.17 -3.00 1.42
C LYS A 110 -4.14 -4.00 1.92
N LEU A 111 -3.22 -3.51 2.74
CA LEU A 111 -2.32 -4.24 3.61
C LEU A 111 -2.84 -4.14 5.05
N SER A 112 -2.97 -5.27 5.75
CA SER A 112 -3.33 -5.35 7.17
C SER A 112 -2.17 -5.89 7.98
N LEU A 113 -1.86 -5.24 9.10
CA LEU A 113 -0.73 -5.53 9.97
C LEU A 113 -1.21 -5.93 11.38
N ASP A 114 -0.42 -6.76 12.06
CA ASP A 114 -0.73 -7.33 13.38
C ASP A 114 -0.77 -6.28 14.50
N LYS A 115 -0.04 -5.18 14.31
CA LYS A 115 0.04 -4.05 15.24
C LYS A 115 0.33 -2.75 14.49
N PRO A 116 0.24 -1.59 15.14
CA PRO A 116 0.69 -0.34 14.55
C PRO A 116 2.21 -0.31 14.33
N TYR A 117 2.61 0.17 13.16
CA TYR A 117 4.00 0.42 12.78
C TYR A 117 4.16 1.87 12.33
N PRO A 118 5.38 2.44 12.31
CA PRO A 118 5.62 3.79 11.79
C PRO A 118 5.00 3.99 10.40
N ALA A 119 4.23 5.05 10.24
CA ALA A 119 3.43 5.30 9.02
C ALA A 119 4.30 5.43 7.76
N ASP A 120 5.52 5.95 7.90
CA ASP A 120 6.51 6.03 6.83
C ASP A 120 6.90 4.63 6.30
N LYS A 121 7.10 3.65 7.20
CA LYS A 121 7.41 2.28 6.83
C LYS A 121 6.24 1.60 6.12
N VAL A 122 5.02 1.81 6.61
CA VAL A 122 3.80 1.27 5.99
C VAL A 122 3.58 1.87 4.60
N GLN A 123 3.65 3.20 4.48
CA GLN A 123 3.50 3.88 3.19
C GLN A 123 4.57 3.44 2.20
N HIS A 124 5.81 3.33 2.66
CA HIS A 124 6.93 2.94 1.84
C HIS A 124 6.79 1.50 1.30
N LEU A 125 6.34 0.55 2.13
CA LEU A 125 6.04 -0.80 1.70
C LEU A 125 4.92 -0.83 0.63
N LEU A 126 3.86 -0.04 0.83
CA LEU A 126 2.78 0.07 -0.15
C LEU A 126 3.24 0.69 -1.47
N LYS A 127 4.16 1.66 -1.46
CA LYS A 127 4.79 2.19 -2.68
C LYS A 127 5.53 1.11 -3.47
N LYS A 128 6.17 0.16 -2.78
CA LYS A 128 6.82 -0.97 -3.44
C LYS A 128 5.82 -1.91 -4.08
N PHE A 129 4.76 -2.24 -3.36
CA PHE A 129 3.69 -3.06 -3.92
C PHE A 129 3.02 -2.36 -5.10
N ALA A 130 2.78 -1.05 -5.01
CA ALA A 130 2.25 -0.26 -6.12
C ALA A 130 3.16 -0.32 -7.36
N TYR A 131 4.46 -0.11 -7.15
CA TYR A 131 5.43 -0.23 -8.25
C TYR A 131 5.45 -1.62 -8.86
N THR A 132 5.42 -2.66 -8.04
CA THR A 132 5.44 -4.04 -8.52
C THR A 132 4.18 -4.42 -9.29
N LEU A 133 3.02 -3.94 -8.83
CA LEU A 133 1.73 -4.25 -9.46
C LEU A 133 1.48 -3.41 -10.73
N PHE A 134 1.87 -2.13 -10.70
CA PHE A 134 1.45 -1.15 -11.71
C PHE A 134 2.62 -0.45 -12.44
N GLY A 135 3.85 -0.70 -12.03
CA GLY A 135 5.05 -0.05 -12.60
C GLY A 135 5.18 1.43 -12.25
N THR A 136 4.39 1.93 -11.31
CA THR A 136 4.39 3.33 -10.87
C THR A 136 4.21 3.46 -9.37
N VAL A 137 4.74 4.54 -8.81
CA VAL A 137 4.48 4.98 -7.43
C VAL A 137 3.58 6.22 -7.37
N ASN A 138 3.16 6.73 -8.53
CA ASN A 138 2.29 7.90 -8.67
C ASN A 138 0.82 7.51 -8.48
N LEU A 139 0.53 6.81 -7.39
CA LEU A 139 -0.81 6.43 -6.96
C LEU A 139 -1.12 7.06 -5.61
N GLU A 140 -2.39 7.23 -5.32
CA GLU A 140 -2.79 7.62 -3.98
C GLU A 140 -2.54 6.46 -3.01
N ILE A 141 -1.68 6.70 -2.01
CA ILE A 141 -1.33 5.71 -0.99
C ILE A 141 -1.68 6.27 0.38
N PHE A 142 -2.45 5.51 1.12
CA PHE A 142 -2.84 5.82 2.49
C PHE A 142 -2.09 4.90 3.49
N PRO A 143 -1.56 5.43 4.59
CA PRO A 143 -1.64 6.84 5.01
C PRO A 143 -0.94 7.79 4.02
N LYS A 144 -1.59 8.91 3.65
CA LYS A 144 -0.97 9.96 2.82
C LYS A 144 0.12 10.69 3.58
N GLN A 145 -0.16 11.06 4.82
CA GLN A 145 0.79 11.66 5.74
C GLN A 145 1.58 10.55 6.46
N ILE A 146 2.88 10.74 6.59
CA ILE A 146 3.76 9.88 7.38
C ILE A 146 4.02 10.48 8.78
N LYS A 147 3.72 11.76 8.95
CA LYS A 147 3.80 12.50 10.20
C LYS A 147 2.70 13.55 10.21
N LEU A 148 1.96 13.62 11.30
CA LEU A 148 0.94 14.63 11.53
C LEU A 148 1.58 15.87 12.12
N GLY A 149 1.27 17.03 11.54
CA GLY A 149 1.64 18.35 12.00
C GLY A 149 0.68 18.91 13.06
N TYR A 150 0.74 20.21 13.20
CA TYR A 150 -0.21 21.02 13.96
C TYR A 150 -0.73 22.11 13.02
N ASP A 151 -2.00 22.46 13.15
CA ASP A 151 -2.59 23.59 12.45
C ASP A 151 -2.17 24.93 13.08
N ASP A 152 -2.62 26.03 12.47
CA ASP A 152 -2.30 27.40 12.94
C ASP A 152 -2.83 27.70 14.34
N GLU A 153 -3.79 26.92 14.83
CA GLU A 153 -4.35 27.02 16.17
C GLU A 153 -3.62 26.12 17.20
N GLY A 154 -2.58 25.40 16.76
CA GLY A 154 -1.82 24.46 17.58
C GLY A 154 -2.55 23.14 17.85
N LYS A 155 -3.65 22.87 17.15
CA LYS A 155 -4.38 21.59 17.19
C LYS A 155 -3.70 20.58 16.26
N ARG A 156 -3.59 19.34 16.70
CA ARG A 156 -2.98 18.30 15.90
C ARG A 156 -3.83 17.98 14.66
N GLU A 157 -3.20 17.92 13.50
CA GLU A 157 -3.84 17.49 12.26
C GLU A 157 -4.34 16.06 12.37
N CYS A 158 -5.44 15.74 11.69
CA CYS A 158 -6.01 14.40 11.68
C CYS A 158 -5.52 13.52 10.53
N GLY A 159 -4.99 14.12 9.46
CA GLY A 159 -4.58 13.42 8.25
C GLY A 159 -5.74 13.13 7.29
N SER A 160 -5.41 12.48 6.17
CA SER A 160 -6.36 12.19 5.09
C SER A 160 -7.08 10.86 5.32
N TYR A 161 -8.39 10.85 5.13
CA TYR A 161 -9.21 9.65 5.24
C TYR A 161 -9.40 8.94 3.90
N ILE A 162 -9.72 7.66 3.96
CA ILE A 162 -10.17 6.84 2.84
C ILE A 162 -11.49 6.17 3.16
N ASN A 163 -12.38 6.08 2.17
CA ASN A 163 -13.71 5.49 2.33
C ASN A 163 -13.63 4.02 2.72
N LEU A 164 -14.42 3.64 3.72
CA LEU A 164 -14.56 2.24 4.14
C LEU A 164 -15.31 1.40 3.11
N PRO A 165 -15.01 0.09 3.00
CA PRO A 165 -15.81 -0.87 2.26
C PRO A 165 -17.12 -1.21 2.98
N TYR A 166 -17.99 -1.97 2.34
CA TYR A 166 -19.25 -2.50 2.91
C TYR A 166 -20.27 -1.45 3.34
N LYS A 167 -20.31 -0.27 2.70
CA LYS A 167 -21.43 0.64 2.90
C LYS A 167 -22.76 -0.07 2.53
N GLY A 168 -23.70 -0.10 3.47
CA GLY A 168 -24.97 -0.84 3.30
C GLY A 168 -24.79 -2.37 3.27
N GLY A 169 -23.64 -2.88 3.72
CA GLY A 169 -23.33 -4.30 3.80
C GLY A 169 -22.95 -4.96 2.46
N ASN A 170 -23.21 -4.34 1.33
CA ASN A 170 -23.10 -4.97 0.01
C ASN A 170 -22.47 -4.11 -1.09
N THR A 171 -21.98 -2.92 -0.78
CA THR A 171 -21.25 -2.09 -1.73
C THR A 171 -19.77 -2.02 -1.38
N ARG A 172 -18.92 -1.78 -2.36
CA ARG A 172 -17.45 -1.73 -2.16
C ARG A 172 -16.92 -3.03 -1.54
N VAL A 173 -17.47 -4.15 -1.99
CA VAL A 173 -17.17 -5.47 -1.43
C VAL A 173 -15.74 -5.89 -1.67
N MET A 174 -15.23 -6.74 -0.78
CA MET A 174 -13.95 -7.40 -0.91
C MET A 174 -14.02 -8.57 -1.88
N LEU A 175 -12.93 -8.81 -2.58
CA LEU A 175 -12.78 -9.95 -3.49
C LEU A 175 -11.82 -10.97 -2.86
N ASN A 176 -12.12 -12.26 -3.01
CA ASN A 176 -11.21 -13.33 -2.64
C ASN A 176 -10.11 -13.52 -3.71
N SER A 177 -9.21 -14.48 -3.50
CA SER A 177 -8.12 -14.81 -4.44
C SER A 177 -8.58 -15.22 -5.84
N GLU A 178 -9.83 -15.64 -6.01
CA GLU A 178 -10.44 -16.02 -7.29
C GLU A 178 -11.19 -14.84 -7.95
N GLY A 179 -11.24 -13.67 -7.28
CA GLY A 179 -11.99 -12.50 -7.73
C GLY A 179 -13.49 -12.55 -7.43
N LYS A 180 -13.96 -13.52 -6.61
CA LYS A 180 -15.35 -13.60 -6.16
C LYS A 180 -15.63 -12.61 -5.04
N GLU A 181 -16.77 -11.97 -5.11
CA GLU A 181 -17.25 -11.06 -4.06
C GLU A 181 -17.55 -11.82 -2.76
N LEU A 182 -17.08 -11.28 -1.66
CA LEU A 182 -17.30 -11.80 -0.32
C LEU A 182 -18.36 -10.97 0.41
N ASN A 183 -19.23 -11.62 1.17
CA ASN A 183 -20.03 -10.92 2.16
C ASN A 183 -19.17 -10.46 3.34
N LEU A 184 -19.71 -9.63 4.23
CA LEU A 184 -18.95 -9.06 5.34
C LEU A 184 -18.28 -10.11 6.24
N GLU A 185 -18.98 -11.20 6.56
CA GLU A 185 -18.44 -12.25 7.44
C GLU A 185 -17.28 -13.02 6.77
N GLU A 186 -17.48 -13.41 5.51
CA GLU A 186 -16.45 -14.06 4.69
C GLU A 186 -15.22 -13.16 4.52
N ALA A 187 -15.45 -11.87 4.25
CA ALA A 187 -14.39 -10.89 4.08
C ALA A 187 -13.57 -10.71 5.36
N MET A 188 -14.21 -10.64 6.52
CA MET A 188 -13.51 -10.49 7.78
C MET A 188 -12.66 -11.71 8.13
N LYS A 189 -13.14 -12.91 7.81
CA LYS A 189 -12.33 -14.14 7.92
C LYS A 189 -11.15 -14.13 6.96
N TYR A 190 -11.40 -13.77 5.69
CA TYR A 190 -10.39 -13.72 4.64
C TYR A 190 -9.30 -12.71 4.96
N GLU A 191 -9.67 -11.50 5.35
CA GLU A 191 -8.70 -10.46 5.72
C GLU A 191 -7.94 -10.80 7.00
N SER A 192 -8.60 -11.36 8.02
CA SER A 192 -7.96 -11.77 9.27
C SER A 192 -6.87 -12.84 9.04
N SER A 193 -7.04 -13.71 8.04
CA SER A 193 -6.03 -14.69 7.65
C SER A 193 -4.83 -14.09 6.90
N ARG A 194 -4.92 -12.82 6.51
CA ARG A 194 -3.91 -12.06 5.75
C ARG A 194 -3.34 -10.89 6.55
N VAL A 195 -3.45 -10.93 7.86
CA VAL A 195 -2.77 -10.00 8.78
C VAL A 195 -1.33 -10.46 8.94
N HIS A 196 -0.39 -9.56 8.71
CA HIS A 196 1.04 -9.87 8.70
C HIS A 196 1.83 -8.99 9.66
N ARG A 197 2.99 -9.48 10.08
CA ARG A 197 4.00 -8.65 10.72
C ARG A 197 4.78 -7.90 9.64
N LEU A 198 5.00 -6.61 9.85
CA LEU A 198 5.76 -5.80 8.88
C LEU A 198 7.17 -6.38 8.63
N ASP A 199 7.79 -6.91 9.68
CA ASP A 199 9.15 -7.43 9.61
C ASP A 199 9.24 -8.73 8.80
N ASP A 200 8.15 -9.52 8.72
CA ASP A 200 8.08 -10.75 7.93
C ASP A 200 7.84 -10.45 6.44
N LEU A 201 7.24 -9.32 6.15
CA LEU A 201 7.09 -8.79 4.79
C LEU A 201 8.41 -8.19 4.33
N LYS A 202 9.48 -9.00 4.27
CA LYS A 202 10.77 -8.57 3.74
C LYS A 202 10.63 -8.33 2.25
N PRO A 203 10.25 -7.11 1.87
CA PRO A 203 10.02 -6.82 0.50
C PRO A 203 11.36 -6.58 -0.14
N PHE A 204 11.33 -6.50 -1.44
CA PHE A 204 12.31 -5.88 -2.29
C PHE A 204 13.27 -4.96 -1.53
N LYS A 205 14.55 -4.99 -1.81
CA LYS A 205 15.48 -3.95 -1.34
C LYS A 205 14.86 -2.61 -1.70
N LEU A 206 14.61 -1.78 -0.70
CA LEU A 206 14.06 -0.47 -0.95
C LEU A 206 15.14 0.43 -1.43
N LEU A 207 14.76 0.94 -2.47
CA LEU A 207 15.54 1.86 -3.21
C LEU A 207 14.98 3.26 -2.94
N ALA A 208 15.80 4.30 -2.88
CA ALA A 208 15.41 5.70 -2.73
C ALA A 208 14.56 6.17 -3.93
N LYS A 209 14.12 7.43 -4.00
CA LYS A 209 13.27 7.93 -5.12
C LYS A 209 13.88 7.68 -6.51
N LYS A 210 15.22 7.60 -6.62
CA LYS A 210 15.96 7.17 -7.82
C LYS A 210 15.83 5.68 -8.13
N ASP A 211 15.16 4.94 -7.32
CA ASP A 211 15.15 3.50 -7.27
C ASP A 211 13.87 2.87 -7.83
N PHE A 212 12.97 3.69 -8.35
CA PHE A 212 11.84 3.26 -9.16
C PHE A 212 12.06 3.73 -10.61
N PRO A 213 13.12 3.23 -11.29
CA PRO A 213 13.41 3.67 -12.63
C PRO A 213 12.29 3.24 -13.57
N GLU A 214 11.91 4.13 -14.48
CA GLU A 214 10.89 3.84 -15.48
C GLU A 214 11.34 2.76 -16.47
N GLY A 215 10.35 2.12 -17.10
CA GLY A 215 10.54 1.16 -18.16
C GLY A 215 10.42 -0.30 -17.73
N ARG A 216 9.91 -1.11 -18.67
CA ARG A 216 9.60 -2.53 -18.48
C ARG A 216 10.80 -3.38 -18.03
N ASN A 217 12.01 -3.08 -18.51
CA ASN A 217 13.22 -3.80 -18.13
C ASN A 217 13.51 -3.63 -16.63
N ASN A 218 13.44 -2.40 -16.14
CA ASN A 218 13.69 -2.09 -14.74
C ASN A 218 12.62 -2.71 -13.83
N LYS A 219 11.36 -2.59 -14.19
CA LYS A 219 10.23 -3.21 -13.48
C LYS A 219 10.39 -4.74 -13.41
N THR A 220 10.71 -5.37 -14.53
CA THR A 220 10.91 -6.83 -14.62
C THR A 220 12.13 -7.28 -13.83
N HIS A 221 13.22 -6.51 -13.86
CA HIS A 221 14.41 -6.81 -13.06
C HIS A 221 14.11 -6.74 -11.55
N GLN A 222 13.41 -5.70 -11.09
CA GLN A 222 13.02 -5.56 -9.69
C GLN A 222 12.12 -6.72 -9.23
N ALA A 223 11.13 -7.09 -10.05
CA ALA A 223 10.31 -8.26 -9.79
C ALA A 223 11.17 -9.54 -9.75
N GLY A 224 12.16 -9.64 -10.64
CA GLY A 224 13.08 -10.78 -10.68
C GLY A 224 13.91 -10.93 -9.40
N VAL A 225 14.37 -9.82 -8.80
CA VAL A 225 15.05 -9.83 -7.50
C VAL A 225 14.14 -10.40 -6.41
N TYR A 226 12.91 -9.94 -6.36
CA TYR A 226 11.91 -10.46 -5.43
C TYR A 226 11.62 -11.94 -5.66
N LEU A 227 11.35 -12.34 -6.90
CA LEU A 227 11.04 -13.72 -7.25
C LEU A 227 12.20 -14.67 -6.94
N LYS A 228 13.44 -14.27 -7.19
CA LYS A 228 14.62 -15.07 -6.83
C LYS A 228 14.73 -15.27 -5.34
N LYS A 229 14.42 -14.25 -4.53
CA LYS A 229 14.47 -14.34 -3.06
C LYS A 229 13.39 -15.25 -2.49
N HIS A 230 12.17 -15.16 -2.99
CA HIS A 230 11.00 -15.86 -2.45
C HIS A 230 10.73 -17.23 -3.08
N PHE A 231 11.20 -17.43 -4.32
CA PHE A 231 10.99 -18.65 -5.12
C PHE A 231 12.30 -19.08 -5.79
N PRO A 232 13.39 -19.36 -5.03
CA PRO A 232 14.73 -19.55 -5.58
C PRO A 232 14.81 -20.68 -6.60
N GLU A 233 14.01 -21.74 -6.45
CA GLU A 233 14.03 -22.92 -7.33
C GLU A 233 13.30 -22.70 -8.66
N ASP A 234 12.41 -21.69 -8.74
CA ASP A 234 11.52 -21.49 -9.90
C ASP A 234 11.50 -20.04 -10.41
N TYR A 235 12.38 -19.19 -9.92
CA TYR A 235 12.33 -17.75 -10.22
C TYR A 235 12.44 -17.43 -11.72
N GLU A 236 13.20 -18.20 -12.49
CA GLU A 236 13.37 -17.94 -13.93
C GLU A 236 12.08 -18.14 -14.73
N ASN A 237 11.33 -19.21 -14.43
CA ASN A 237 10.02 -19.41 -15.03
C ASN A 237 9.04 -18.33 -14.61
N ARG A 238 9.04 -17.98 -13.32
CA ARG A 238 8.21 -16.91 -12.79
C ARG A 238 8.52 -15.56 -13.40
N ILE A 239 9.79 -15.24 -13.69
CA ILE A 239 10.14 -14.00 -14.41
C ILE A 239 9.57 -13.99 -15.82
N LYS A 240 9.61 -15.13 -16.53
CA LYS A 240 9.02 -15.26 -17.87
C LYS A 240 7.50 -15.07 -17.84
N GLU A 241 6.82 -15.59 -16.81
CA GLU A 241 5.39 -15.40 -16.60
C GLU A 241 5.07 -13.97 -16.17
N TYR A 242 5.86 -13.40 -15.24
CA TYR A 242 5.75 -11.99 -14.85
C TYR A 242 5.82 -11.09 -16.08
N ASN A 243 6.82 -11.30 -16.93
CA ASN A 243 6.98 -10.52 -18.15
C ASN A 243 5.71 -10.56 -19.03
N LYS A 244 5.11 -11.73 -19.21
CA LYS A 244 3.87 -11.89 -19.99
C LYS A 244 2.67 -11.21 -19.30
N LEU A 245 2.54 -11.36 -17.99
CA LEU A 245 1.38 -10.90 -17.25
C LEU A 245 1.42 -9.39 -16.97
N PHE A 246 2.58 -8.83 -16.70
CA PHE A 246 2.75 -7.46 -16.23
C PHE A 246 3.21 -6.47 -17.30
N ASN A 247 3.74 -6.95 -18.39
CA ASN A 247 4.14 -6.12 -19.53
C ASN A 247 3.20 -6.27 -20.74
N ALA A 248 2.07 -6.96 -20.60
CA ALA A 248 1.10 -7.12 -21.67
C ALA A 248 0.57 -5.77 -22.17
N ASP A 249 0.32 -4.85 -21.25
CA ASP A 249 -0.24 -3.51 -21.53
C ASP A 249 0.85 -2.42 -21.61
N ASP A 250 2.14 -2.79 -21.58
CA ASP A 250 3.23 -1.84 -21.73
C ASP A 250 3.29 -1.35 -23.18
N PRO A 251 3.46 -0.04 -23.44
CA PRO A 251 3.56 0.51 -24.81
C PRO A 251 4.61 -0.17 -25.68
N ASP A 252 5.72 -0.61 -25.07
CA ASP A 252 6.79 -1.35 -25.75
C ASP A 252 6.54 -2.88 -25.79
N GLY A 253 5.42 -3.32 -25.21
CA GLY A 253 5.00 -4.73 -25.16
C GLY A 253 5.84 -5.61 -24.24
N VAL A 254 5.63 -6.91 -24.35
CA VAL A 254 6.34 -7.94 -23.59
C VAL A 254 7.81 -8.02 -24.04
N LEU A 255 8.77 -8.15 -23.11
CA LEU A 255 10.16 -8.39 -23.44
C LEU A 255 10.32 -9.69 -24.23
N SER A 256 11.11 -9.67 -25.29
CA SER A 256 11.44 -10.90 -26.01
C SER A 256 12.25 -11.86 -25.12
N ILE A 257 12.16 -13.15 -25.38
CA ILE A 257 12.93 -14.16 -24.62
C ILE A 257 14.43 -13.85 -24.70
N LYS A 258 14.92 -13.44 -25.85
CA LYS A 258 16.34 -13.08 -26.06
C LYS A 258 16.74 -11.87 -25.17
N GLU A 259 15.91 -10.86 -25.11
CA GLU A 259 16.15 -9.68 -24.28
C GLU A 259 16.10 -10.05 -22.79
N LEU A 260 15.10 -10.84 -22.37
CA LEU A 260 14.94 -11.29 -20.99
C LEU A 260 16.17 -12.09 -20.53
N GLU A 261 16.64 -13.04 -21.34
CA GLU A 261 17.83 -13.87 -21.06
C GLU A 261 19.11 -13.03 -21.01
N SER A 262 19.32 -12.13 -21.97
CA SER A 262 20.58 -11.39 -22.10
C SER A 262 20.72 -10.26 -21.08
N THR A 263 19.62 -9.74 -20.55
CA THR A 263 19.61 -8.60 -19.59
C THR A 263 19.24 -9.04 -18.20
N ILE A 264 18.02 -9.49 -17.99
CA ILE A 264 17.44 -9.74 -16.67
C ILE A 264 18.02 -11.01 -16.05
N LEU A 265 17.83 -12.16 -16.69
CA LEU A 265 18.24 -13.45 -16.14
C LEU A 265 19.76 -13.55 -16.00
N LYS A 266 20.52 -13.04 -16.99
CA LYS A 266 21.98 -12.96 -16.88
C LYS A 266 22.45 -12.15 -15.68
N SER A 267 21.78 -11.04 -15.39
CA SER A 267 22.08 -10.21 -14.20
C SER A 267 21.78 -10.97 -12.92
N LEU A 268 20.62 -11.63 -12.83
CA LEU A 268 20.17 -12.33 -11.63
C LEU A 268 20.96 -13.62 -11.34
N ARG A 269 21.59 -14.24 -12.34
CA ARG A 269 22.45 -15.43 -12.17
C ARG A 269 23.83 -15.12 -11.59
N ARG A 270 24.26 -13.83 -11.56
CA ARG A 270 25.59 -13.47 -11.05
C ARG A 270 25.70 -13.73 -9.54
N LYS A 271 26.83 -14.31 -9.12
CA LYS A 271 27.09 -14.62 -7.70
C LYS A 271 27.04 -13.40 -6.78
N ASP A 272 27.51 -12.26 -7.28
CA ASP A 272 27.53 -10.99 -6.53
C ASP A 272 26.14 -10.51 -6.13
N TYR A 273 25.11 -10.95 -6.87
CA TYR A 273 23.72 -10.63 -6.59
C TYR A 273 23.18 -11.42 -5.37
N ASP A 274 23.69 -12.63 -5.15
CA ASP A 274 23.28 -13.47 -4.01
C ASP A 274 23.83 -12.89 -2.68
N GLN A 275 24.99 -12.23 -2.73
CA GLN A 275 25.54 -11.49 -1.57
C GLN A 275 24.70 -10.26 -1.23
N GLU A 276 24.28 -9.47 -2.23
CA GLU A 276 23.40 -8.32 -2.00
C GLU A 276 22.01 -8.69 -1.47
N LEU A 277 21.49 -9.89 -1.83
CA LEU A 277 20.22 -10.39 -1.34
C LEU A 277 20.28 -10.84 0.12
N ASN A 278 21.45 -11.25 0.60
CA ASN A 278 21.68 -11.70 1.96
C ASN A 278 22.15 -10.59 2.91
N GLU A 279 22.58 -9.44 2.38
CA GLU A 279 23.05 -8.32 3.18
C GLU A 279 21.91 -7.34 3.52
N ASP A 280 20.96 -7.76 4.36
CA ASP A 280 20.21 -6.87 5.24
C ASP A 280 21.08 -6.38 6.43
N ALA A 281 22.37 -6.59 6.39
CA ALA A 281 23.30 -5.94 7.30
C ALA A 281 23.48 -4.49 6.86
N PRO A 282 23.27 -3.50 7.72
CA PRO A 282 23.57 -2.12 7.38
C PRO A 282 25.07 -2.00 7.09
N LYS A 283 25.45 -1.93 5.83
CA LYS A 283 26.77 -1.40 5.42
C LYS A 283 26.82 0.12 5.64
N ASN A 284 26.30 0.55 6.75
CA ASN A 284 26.71 1.77 7.38
C ASN A 284 27.83 1.43 8.37
N LYS A 285 29.01 1.23 7.85
CA LYS A 285 30.10 1.90 8.52
C LYS A 285 29.74 3.37 8.40
N ALA A 286 29.08 3.87 9.46
CA ALA A 286 28.91 5.29 9.64
C ALA A 286 30.29 5.90 9.37
N ASP A 287 30.38 6.73 8.34
CA ASP A 287 31.56 7.54 8.13
C ASP A 287 31.70 8.35 9.42
N PRO A 288 32.74 8.12 10.24
CA PRO A 288 32.92 8.84 11.50
C PRO A 288 33.03 10.34 11.29
N THR A 289 33.18 10.80 10.03
CA THR A 289 33.26 12.20 9.66
C THR A 289 31.90 12.83 9.36
N ALA A 290 30.86 12.05 9.05
CA ALA A 290 29.51 12.57 8.81
C ALA A 290 28.87 13.19 10.06
N TRP A 291 29.28 12.77 11.26
CA TRP A 291 28.84 13.35 12.54
C TRP A 291 29.51 14.69 12.85
N ARG A 292 30.64 15.02 12.22
CA ARG A 292 31.35 16.30 12.46
C ARG A 292 30.78 17.49 11.71
N MET A 293 29.94 17.29 10.71
CA MET A 293 29.31 18.40 9.98
C MET A 293 27.97 18.87 10.58
N GLY A 294 27.38 18.15 11.53
CA GLY A 294 26.14 18.53 12.22
C GLY A 294 26.33 19.38 13.47
N THR A 295 27.56 19.54 13.96
CA THR A 295 27.84 20.23 15.24
C THR A 295 28.32 21.68 15.11
N LYS A 296 28.23 22.29 13.94
CA LYS A 296 28.60 23.71 13.75
C LYS A 296 27.41 24.68 13.70
N ALA A 297 26.22 24.25 14.07
CA ALA A 297 25.04 25.11 14.08
C ALA A 297 24.54 25.47 15.48
N SER A 298 25.30 25.25 16.56
CA SER A 298 24.93 25.62 17.94
C SER A 298 25.85 26.64 18.57
N GLU A 299 26.56 27.44 17.81
CA GLU A 299 27.14 28.71 18.28
C GLU A 299 26.25 29.86 17.79
N ILE A 300 25.05 29.99 18.31
CA ILE A 300 24.30 31.24 18.34
C ILE A 300 24.47 31.80 19.73
N ARG A 301 25.24 32.84 19.75
CA ARG A 301 25.61 33.78 20.82
C ARG A 301 24.43 34.06 21.76
N GLU A 302 24.66 33.83 23.03
CA GLU A 302 24.13 34.72 24.09
C GLU A 302 24.63 36.11 23.79
N THR A 303 23.76 37.03 23.47
CA THR A 303 23.98 38.46 23.64
C THR A 303 22.86 38.97 24.55
N GLU A 304 23.29 39.36 25.71
CA GLU A 304 22.60 40.20 26.69
C GLU A 304 21.81 41.35 26.02
N TYR A 305 20.56 41.51 26.41
CA TYR A 305 19.98 42.71 27.02
C TYR A 305 18.54 42.34 27.48
#